data_27b148eed88afe6f7c9fde7fdeb518c1
#
_entry.id   27b148eed88afe6f7c9fde7fdeb518c1
#
_cell.length_a   1.000
_cell.length_b   1.000
_cell.length_c   1.000
_cell.angle_alpha   90.00
_cell.angle_beta   90.00
_cell.angle_gamma   90.00
#
_symmetry.space_group_name_H-M   'P 1'
#
loop_
_entity.id
_entity.type
_entity.pdbx_description
1 polymer ?
#
loop_
_entity_poly.entity_id
_entity_poly.type
_entity_poly.pdbx_seq_one_letter_code
_entity_poly.pdbx_strand_id
1 'polypeptide(L)'
;MQRFKEIFEGNNSAFGQLILSGKKDARGKEKGRPWIRRETVSEQLWKDHIEGKTDSNGRLLPALGVIPINEENMCRWGCIDIDIYNLDHKQILQKIKELKFPLITFRSKSGGAHLFLFADKFIPAFLMKDKLEQMATALGYEGSEVFPKQTELLAERGDVGNFLNLPYHAGTKGLRYALDENGGAASLESFYSMYDTFVQTEEQIDSIQIKEPPKKQEYFPDGPPCLNRLADEGFGEGSRNNGLFLSLIHI
;
A
#
# COMPACT_ATOMS: atom_id res chain seq x y z
N MET A 1 -7.96 -12.36 17.28
CA MET A 1 -7.56 -10.96 17.49
C MET A 1 -6.08 -10.84 17.85
N GLN A 2 -5.58 -11.56 18.85
CA GLN A 2 -4.15 -11.49 19.25
C GLN A 2 -3.20 -11.67 18.06
N ARG A 3 -3.45 -12.69 17.23
CA ARG A 3 -2.66 -12.96 16.04
C ARG A 3 -2.66 -11.79 15.03
N PHE A 4 -3.82 -11.14 14.83
CA PHE A 4 -3.92 -9.98 13.94
C PHE A 4 -3.04 -8.82 14.41
N LYS A 5 -3.06 -8.55 15.73
CA LYS A 5 -2.20 -7.54 16.36
C LYS A 5 -0.71 -7.86 16.16
N GLU A 6 -0.31 -9.12 16.37
CA GLU A 6 1.08 -9.56 16.18
C GLU A 6 1.56 -9.39 14.73
N ILE A 7 0.71 -9.73 13.75
CA ILE A 7 1.03 -9.59 12.33
C ILE A 7 1.22 -8.11 11.94
N PHE A 8 0.34 -7.23 12.42
CA PHE A 8 0.38 -5.80 12.08
C PHE A 8 1.06 -4.94 13.17
N GLU A 9 1.91 -5.54 13.98
CA GLU A 9 2.71 -4.80 14.94
C GLU A 9 3.62 -3.77 14.25
N GLY A 10 3.76 -2.60 14.87
CA GLY A 10 4.58 -1.50 14.36
C GLY A 10 4.99 -0.57 15.49
N ASN A 11 4.85 0.74 15.32
CA ASN A 11 5.17 1.72 16.35
C ASN A 11 4.26 1.55 17.58
N ASN A 12 4.88 1.44 18.76
CA ASN A 12 4.15 1.24 20.02
C ASN A 12 3.79 2.55 20.74
N SER A 13 4.38 3.68 20.34
CA SER A 13 4.20 4.98 21.00
C SER A 13 3.20 5.88 20.26
N ALA A 14 2.80 5.50 19.05
CA ALA A 14 1.87 6.29 18.25
C ALA A 14 1.07 5.44 17.27
N PHE A 15 -0.13 5.90 16.95
CA PHE A 15 -1.00 5.32 15.93
C PHE A 15 -1.80 6.39 15.19
N GLY A 16 -2.41 6.02 14.08
CA GLY A 16 -3.21 6.93 13.28
C GLY A 16 -4.69 6.59 13.24
N GLN A 17 -5.49 7.60 13.01
CA GLN A 17 -6.92 7.48 12.69
C GLN A 17 -7.30 8.51 11.64
N LEU A 18 -8.21 8.15 10.73
CA LEU A 18 -8.80 9.09 9.79
C LEU A 18 -10.11 9.60 10.37
N ILE A 19 -10.11 10.84 10.87
CA ILE A 19 -11.33 11.47 11.40
C ILE A 19 -12.13 12.02 10.22
N LEU A 20 -13.33 11.52 10.04
CA LEU A 20 -14.24 11.97 9.00
C LEU A 20 -14.90 13.30 9.40
N SER A 21 -14.94 14.25 8.46
CA SER A 21 -15.46 15.60 8.73
C SER A 21 -16.99 15.73 8.56
N GLY A 22 -17.65 14.68 8.08
CA GLY A 22 -19.07 14.73 7.67
C GLY A 22 -19.34 15.50 6.37
N LYS A 23 -18.32 16.16 5.80
CA LYS A 23 -18.43 16.91 4.54
C LYS A 23 -17.97 16.04 3.38
N LYS A 24 -18.75 15.99 2.31
CA LYS A 24 -18.41 15.29 1.08
C LYS A 24 -17.74 16.23 0.07
N ASP A 25 -16.81 15.69 -0.71
CA ASP A 25 -16.25 16.41 -1.85
C ASP A 25 -17.20 16.35 -3.06
N ALA A 26 -16.80 16.98 -4.18
CA ALA A 26 -17.58 17.02 -5.42
C ALA A 26 -17.87 15.62 -6.03
N ARG A 27 -17.11 14.59 -5.61
CA ARG A 27 -17.28 13.19 -6.03
C ARG A 27 -18.09 12.37 -5.02
N GLY A 28 -18.65 13.01 -3.97
CA GLY A 28 -19.41 12.33 -2.93
C GLY A 28 -18.55 11.60 -1.87
N LYS A 29 -17.21 11.69 -1.95
CA LYS A 29 -16.27 11.11 -0.98
C LYS A 29 -16.24 11.97 0.28
N GLU A 30 -16.44 11.37 1.44
CA GLU A 30 -16.35 12.11 2.71
C GLU A 30 -14.90 12.51 2.97
N LYS A 31 -14.70 13.81 3.25
CA LYS A 31 -13.39 14.35 3.58
C LYS A 31 -12.97 13.88 4.96
N GLY A 32 -11.76 13.36 5.07
CA GLY A 32 -11.15 12.95 6.34
C GLY A 32 -9.87 13.74 6.60
N ARG A 33 -9.58 13.95 7.87
CA ARG A 33 -8.32 14.49 8.33
C ARG A 33 -7.53 13.38 9.02
N PRO A 34 -6.31 13.07 8.58
CA PRO A 34 -5.43 12.15 9.31
C PRO A 34 -5.04 12.77 10.64
N TRP A 35 -5.10 11.98 11.70
CA TRP A 35 -4.70 12.36 13.04
C TRP A 35 -3.82 11.28 13.63
N ILE A 36 -2.65 11.70 14.13
CA ILE A 36 -1.73 10.82 14.85
C ILE A 36 -1.94 11.04 16.34
N ARG A 37 -2.20 9.95 17.05
CA ARG A 37 -2.24 9.89 18.49
C ARG A 37 -0.91 9.37 19.01
N ARG A 38 -0.32 10.09 19.97
CA ARG A 38 0.94 9.73 20.61
C ARG A 38 0.66 8.95 21.89
N GLU A 39 0.18 7.76 21.72
CA GLU A 39 -0.15 6.82 22.79
C GLU A 39 -0.13 5.40 22.25
N THR A 40 0.04 4.43 23.14
CA THR A 40 -0.01 3.01 22.79
C THR A 40 -1.43 2.61 22.36
N VAL A 41 -1.54 1.80 21.31
CA VAL A 41 -2.82 1.26 20.87
C VAL A 41 -3.38 0.31 21.94
N SER A 42 -4.55 0.65 22.49
CA SER A 42 -5.19 -0.21 23.50
C SER A 42 -5.76 -1.48 22.86
N GLU A 43 -5.86 -2.57 23.66
CA GLU A 43 -6.51 -3.82 23.23
C GLU A 43 -7.96 -3.57 22.75
N GLN A 44 -8.63 -2.60 23.36
CA GLN A 44 -9.99 -2.25 22.96
C GLN A 44 -10.06 -1.66 21.55
N LEU A 45 -9.07 -0.84 21.14
CA LEU A 45 -9.03 -0.27 19.79
C LEU A 45 -8.82 -1.36 18.71
N TRP A 46 -7.97 -2.35 18.99
CA TRP A 46 -7.80 -3.51 18.11
C TRP A 46 -9.12 -4.29 17.95
N LYS A 47 -9.82 -4.51 19.07
CA LYS A 47 -11.11 -5.20 19.08
C LYS A 47 -12.18 -4.39 18.33
N ASP A 48 -12.31 -3.11 18.62
CA ASP A 48 -13.26 -2.21 17.99
C ASP A 48 -13.05 -2.12 16.47
N HIS A 49 -11.78 -2.19 16.01
CA HIS A 49 -11.43 -2.19 14.61
C HIS A 49 -11.97 -3.44 13.89
N ILE A 50 -11.69 -4.62 14.41
CA ILE A 50 -12.11 -5.90 13.79
C ILE A 50 -13.62 -6.09 13.88
N GLU A 51 -14.23 -5.77 15.02
CA GLU A 51 -15.67 -5.95 15.24
C GLU A 51 -16.52 -4.88 14.52
N GLY A 52 -15.90 -3.78 14.09
CA GLY A 52 -16.63 -2.68 13.46
C GLY A 52 -17.57 -1.97 14.41
N LYS A 53 -17.04 -1.56 15.57
CA LYS A 53 -17.82 -0.84 16.56
C LYS A 53 -18.35 0.48 16.03
N THR A 54 -19.56 0.83 16.44
CA THR A 54 -20.23 2.06 16.07
C THR A 54 -20.31 3.04 17.26
N ASP A 55 -20.42 4.33 16.93
CA ASP A 55 -20.77 5.37 17.92
C ASP A 55 -22.25 5.33 18.29
N SER A 56 -22.68 6.23 19.17
CA SER A 56 -24.09 6.38 19.61
C SER A 56 -25.07 6.68 18.47
N ASN A 57 -24.58 7.14 17.32
CA ASN A 57 -25.38 7.46 16.13
C ASN A 57 -25.35 6.31 15.10
N GLY A 58 -24.79 5.15 15.43
CA GLY A 58 -24.67 3.99 14.54
C GLY A 58 -23.60 4.15 13.45
N ARG A 59 -22.70 5.15 13.53
CA ARG A 59 -21.58 5.30 12.58
C ARG A 59 -20.40 4.45 13.03
N LEU A 60 -19.77 3.77 12.08
CA LEU A 60 -18.52 3.05 12.34
C LEU A 60 -17.47 3.99 12.93
N LEU A 61 -16.84 3.58 14.02
CA LEU A 61 -15.65 4.26 14.54
C LEU A 61 -14.54 4.27 13.48
N PRO A 62 -13.61 5.23 13.53
CA PRO A 62 -12.49 5.27 12.58
C PRO A 62 -11.69 3.97 12.58
N ALA A 63 -11.23 3.54 11.41
CA ALA A 63 -10.31 2.43 11.30
C ALA A 63 -9.02 2.73 12.07
N LEU A 64 -8.43 1.70 12.67
CA LEU A 64 -7.09 1.78 13.25
C LEU A 64 -6.06 1.90 12.13
N GLY A 65 -5.21 2.91 12.24
CA GLY A 65 -4.03 3.06 11.41
C GLY A 65 -2.77 2.73 12.22
N VAL A 66 -1.94 1.81 11.72
CA VAL A 66 -0.67 1.46 12.37
C VAL A 66 0.48 2.06 11.57
N ILE A 67 1.47 2.55 12.30
CA ILE A 67 2.73 3.05 11.75
C ILE A 67 3.69 1.87 11.68
N PRO A 68 4.14 1.41 10.49
CA PRO A 68 4.95 0.20 10.39
C PRO A 68 6.33 0.32 11.02
N ILE A 69 6.96 1.49 10.93
CA ILE A 69 8.29 1.75 11.48
C ILE A 69 8.22 2.04 12.97
N ASN A 70 9.04 1.36 13.76
CA ASN A 70 9.17 1.58 15.20
C ASN A 70 10.32 2.56 15.53
N GLU A 71 10.54 2.84 16.82
CA GLU A 71 11.55 3.77 17.31
C GLU A 71 12.99 3.31 17.04
N GLU A 72 13.19 2.02 16.75
CA GLU A 72 14.47 1.41 16.39
C GLU A 72 14.73 1.41 14.88
N ASN A 73 13.87 2.08 14.10
CA ASN A 73 13.90 2.11 12.62
C ASN A 73 13.71 0.72 11.99
N MET A 74 12.94 -0.13 12.66
CA MET A 74 12.62 -1.48 12.23
C MET A 74 11.13 -1.61 11.92
N CYS A 75 10.75 -2.57 11.08
CA CYS A 75 9.36 -2.89 10.78
C CYS A 75 9.16 -4.40 10.55
N ARG A 76 7.95 -4.90 10.78
CA ARG A 76 7.57 -6.30 10.51
C ARG A 76 6.77 -6.46 9.22
N TRP A 77 6.29 -5.38 8.69
CA TRP A 77 5.54 -5.35 7.44
C TRP A 77 5.76 -4.04 6.71
N GLY A 78 5.57 -4.11 5.42
CA GLY A 78 5.50 -2.94 4.58
C GLY A 78 4.39 -3.10 3.55
N CYS A 79 4.08 -2.04 2.83
CA CYS A 79 2.97 -2.02 1.90
C CYS A 79 3.23 -1.11 0.71
N ILE A 80 2.90 -1.58 -0.50
CA ILE A 80 2.75 -0.74 -1.70
C ILE A 80 1.28 -0.33 -1.76
N ASP A 81 1.00 0.97 -1.74
CA ASP A 81 -0.35 1.53 -1.82
C ASP A 81 -0.65 1.98 -3.27
N ILE A 82 -1.45 1.18 -3.97
CA ILE A 82 -1.87 1.43 -5.35
C ILE A 82 -3.24 2.11 -5.33
N ASP A 83 -3.28 3.44 -5.43
CA ASP A 83 -4.52 4.24 -5.42
C ASP A 83 -5.05 4.48 -6.85
N ILE A 84 -5.32 3.39 -7.56
CA ILE A 84 -5.91 3.41 -8.91
C ILE A 84 -7.38 2.98 -8.80
N TYR A 85 -8.29 3.84 -9.29
CA TYR A 85 -9.72 3.50 -9.37
C TYR A 85 -9.96 2.43 -10.44
N ASN A 86 -10.85 1.47 -10.13
CA ASN A 86 -11.19 0.35 -11.03
C ASN A 86 -9.99 -0.54 -11.41
N LEU A 87 -9.07 -0.73 -10.45
CA LEU A 87 -7.94 -1.62 -10.62
C LEU A 87 -8.41 -3.05 -10.93
N ASP A 88 -7.83 -3.67 -11.95
CA ASP A 88 -8.03 -5.09 -12.21
C ASP A 88 -7.20 -5.93 -11.22
N HIS A 89 -7.86 -6.34 -10.13
CA HIS A 89 -7.23 -7.13 -9.08
C HIS A 89 -6.75 -8.51 -9.56
N LYS A 90 -7.42 -9.11 -10.58
CA LYS A 90 -6.98 -10.41 -11.11
C LYS A 90 -5.67 -10.29 -11.86
N GLN A 91 -5.53 -9.22 -12.64
CA GLN A 91 -4.29 -8.96 -13.38
C GLN A 91 -3.10 -8.77 -12.43
N ILE A 92 -3.28 -8.01 -11.33
CA ILE A 92 -2.20 -7.80 -10.37
C ILE A 92 -1.84 -9.07 -9.61
N LEU A 93 -2.84 -9.88 -9.20
CA LEU A 93 -2.63 -11.17 -8.57
C LEU A 93 -1.86 -12.13 -9.48
N GLN A 94 -2.24 -12.21 -10.76
CA GLN A 94 -1.52 -13.01 -11.75
C GLN A 94 -0.07 -12.56 -11.89
N LYS A 95 0.18 -11.27 -12.00
CA LYS A 95 1.54 -10.72 -12.13
C LYS A 95 2.41 -10.97 -10.90
N ILE A 96 1.85 -10.84 -9.68
CA ILE A 96 2.53 -11.20 -8.43
C ILE A 96 2.93 -12.68 -8.44
N LYS A 97 2.02 -13.56 -8.89
CA LYS A 97 2.28 -15.01 -8.99
C LYS A 97 3.37 -15.34 -10.04
N GLU A 98 3.33 -14.70 -11.21
CA GLU A 98 4.32 -14.87 -12.27
C GLU A 98 5.71 -14.44 -11.83
N LEU A 99 5.82 -13.31 -11.11
CA LEU A 99 7.06 -12.79 -10.55
C LEU A 99 7.49 -13.50 -9.26
N LYS A 100 6.64 -14.37 -8.71
CA LYS A 100 6.86 -15.11 -7.46
C LYS A 100 7.14 -14.19 -6.27
N PHE A 101 6.50 -13.02 -6.23
CA PHE A 101 6.65 -12.11 -5.11
C PHE A 101 5.84 -12.60 -3.90
N PRO A 102 6.41 -12.59 -2.70
CA PRO A 102 5.71 -13.02 -1.47
C PRO A 102 4.79 -11.90 -0.95
N LEU A 103 3.94 -11.37 -1.82
CA LEU A 103 3.03 -10.27 -1.51
C LEU A 103 1.61 -10.79 -1.29
N ILE A 104 0.97 -10.33 -0.23
CA ILE A 104 -0.46 -10.55 -0.01
C ILE A 104 -1.21 -9.29 -0.45
N THR A 105 -2.15 -9.48 -1.38
CA THR A 105 -2.93 -8.38 -1.94
C THR A 105 -4.20 -8.16 -1.14
N PHE A 106 -4.44 -6.92 -0.75
CA PHE A 106 -5.68 -6.48 -0.13
C PHE A 106 -6.37 -5.44 -1.01
N ARG A 107 -7.70 -5.50 -1.06
CA ARG A 107 -8.50 -4.44 -1.65
C ARG A 107 -8.44 -3.20 -0.77
N SER A 108 -8.15 -2.03 -1.34
CA SER A 108 -8.25 -0.75 -0.64
C SER A 108 -9.69 -0.21 -0.61
N LYS A 109 -9.97 0.78 0.24
CA LYS A 109 -11.32 1.39 0.35
C LYS A 109 -11.78 2.01 -0.97
N SER A 110 -10.88 2.59 -1.74
CA SER A 110 -11.15 3.25 -3.04
C SER A 110 -11.29 2.27 -4.21
N GLY A 111 -11.02 0.97 -3.98
CA GLY A 111 -11.03 -0.05 -5.04
C GLY A 111 -9.66 -0.29 -5.68
N GLY A 112 -8.61 0.39 -5.22
CA GLY A 112 -7.23 0.08 -5.52
C GLY A 112 -6.73 -1.13 -4.72
N ALA A 113 -5.42 -1.27 -4.56
CA ALA A 113 -4.82 -2.38 -3.83
C ALA A 113 -3.74 -1.93 -2.84
N HIS A 114 -3.67 -2.63 -1.72
CA HIS A 114 -2.55 -2.62 -0.79
C HIS A 114 -1.81 -3.95 -0.93
N LEU A 115 -0.54 -3.93 -1.32
CA LEU A 115 0.29 -5.12 -1.44
C LEU A 115 1.22 -5.19 -0.26
N PHE A 116 0.96 -6.13 0.65
CA PHE A 116 1.74 -6.27 1.87
C PHE A 116 2.85 -7.31 1.72
N LEU A 117 4.05 -6.95 2.19
CA LEU A 117 5.17 -7.84 2.47
C LEU A 117 5.31 -7.97 3.98
N PHE A 118 5.42 -9.20 4.47
CA PHE A 118 5.51 -9.50 5.89
C PHE A 118 6.85 -10.18 6.23
N ALA A 119 7.45 -9.75 7.33
CA ALA A 119 8.60 -10.40 7.93
C ALA A 119 8.22 -11.14 9.23
N ASP A 120 8.90 -12.24 9.52
CA ASP A 120 8.67 -13.06 10.71
C ASP A 120 9.06 -12.34 12.01
N LYS A 121 9.99 -11.39 11.92
CA LYS A 121 10.48 -10.52 12.99
C LYS A 121 10.63 -9.08 12.50
N PHE A 122 11.00 -8.16 13.38
CA PHE A 122 11.38 -6.80 12.98
C PHE A 122 12.68 -6.83 12.19
N ILE A 123 12.68 -6.18 11.01
CA ILE A 123 13.82 -6.03 10.11
C ILE A 123 14.06 -4.54 9.83
N PRO A 124 15.23 -4.12 9.33
CA PRO A 124 15.50 -2.72 8.99
C PRO A 124 14.46 -2.15 8.03
N ALA A 125 13.88 -1.00 8.37
CA ALA A 125 12.86 -0.34 7.55
C ALA A 125 13.35 0.03 6.16
N PHE A 126 14.65 0.34 6.01
CA PHE A 126 15.25 0.63 4.71
C PHE A 126 15.22 -0.60 3.78
N LEU A 127 15.50 -1.81 4.31
CA LEU A 127 15.46 -3.04 3.52
C LEU A 127 14.04 -3.35 3.04
N MET A 128 13.07 -3.26 3.94
CA MET A 128 11.66 -3.45 3.59
C MET A 128 11.22 -2.49 2.49
N LYS A 129 11.54 -1.21 2.65
CA LYS A 129 11.15 -0.17 1.71
C LYS A 129 11.82 -0.34 0.35
N ASP A 130 13.13 -0.58 0.32
CA ASP A 130 13.90 -0.79 -0.92
C ASP A 130 13.32 -1.96 -1.74
N LYS A 131 13.05 -3.10 -1.11
CA LYS A 131 12.47 -4.27 -1.79
C LYS A 131 11.06 -3.98 -2.32
N LEU A 132 10.23 -3.27 -1.56
CA LEU A 132 8.89 -2.89 -2.01
C LEU A 132 8.91 -1.89 -3.17
N GLU A 133 9.82 -0.92 -3.19
CA GLU A 133 9.99 0.01 -4.30
C GLU A 133 10.43 -0.72 -5.59
N GLN A 134 11.37 -1.67 -5.48
CA GLN A 134 11.77 -2.52 -6.59
C GLN A 134 10.61 -3.40 -7.08
N MET A 135 9.83 -4.01 -6.17
CA MET A 135 8.66 -4.81 -6.53
C MET A 135 7.58 -3.95 -7.20
N ALA A 136 7.33 -2.73 -6.71
CA ALA A 136 6.38 -1.80 -7.32
C ALA A 136 6.77 -1.49 -8.77
N THR A 137 8.05 -1.21 -9.02
CA THR A 137 8.59 -0.98 -10.36
C THR A 137 8.41 -2.20 -11.26
N ALA A 138 8.77 -3.39 -10.78
CA ALA A 138 8.62 -4.64 -11.55
C ALA A 138 7.16 -4.97 -11.87
N LEU A 139 6.23 -4.63 -10.98
CA LEU A 139 4.80 -4.75 -11.18
C LEU A 139 4.23 -3.69 -12.15
N GLY A 140 5.01 -2.65 -12.50
CA GLY A 140 4.58 -1.54 -13.35
C GLY A 140 3.81 -0.45 -12.60
N TYR A 141 3.99 -0.37 -11.29
CA TYR A 141 3.39 0.63 -10.40
C TYR A 141 4.47 1.52 -9.78
N GLU A 142 5.50 1.86 -10.54
CA GLU A 142 6.51 2.82 -10.15
C GLU A 142 5.87 4.15 -9.71
N GLY A 143 6.37 4.72 -8.61
CA GLY A 143 5.81 5.96 -8.04
C GLY A 143 4.60 5.77 -7.13
N SER A 144 4.11 4.53 -6.92
CA SER A 144 3.14 4.25 -5.85
C SER A 144 3.72 4.55 -4.48
N GLU A 145 2.86 4.97 -3.54
CA GLU A 145 3.31 5.17 -2.16
C GLU A 145 3.74 3.84 -1.53
N VAL A 146 4.90 3.85 -0.85
CA VAL A 146 5.41 2.69 -0.11
C VAL A 146 5.47 3.00 1.38
N PHE A 147 5.02 2.06 2.19
CA PHE A 147 5.12 2.09 3.65
C PHE A 147 6.09 1.00 4.13
N PRO A 148 6.99 1.32 5.09
CA PRO A 148 7.18 2.61 5.73
C PRO A 148 7.61 3.70 4.75
N LYS A 149 7.06 4.93 4.88
CA LYS A 149 7.50 6.07 4.06
C LYS A 149 8.90 6.54 4.43
N GLN A 150 9.20 6.51 5.73
CA GLN A 150 10.50 6.83 6.30
C GLN A 150 11.28 5.54 6.57
N THR A 151 12.58 5.60 6.38
CA THR A 151 13.52 4.54 6.76
C THR A 151 14.20 4.83 8.10
N GLU A 152 14.10 6.07 8.56
CA GLU A 152 14.65 6.55 9.82
C GLU A 152 13.69 7.56 10.47
N LEU A 153 13.52 7.45 11.77
CA LEU A 153 12.75 8.40 12.59
C LEU A 153 13.72 9.28 13.37
N LEU A 154 13.58 10.58 13.20
CA LEU A 154 14.36 11.57 13.94
C LEU A 154 13.67 11.86 15.29
N ALA A 155 14.02 11.10 16.32
CA ALA A 155 13.43 11.20 17.66
C ALA A 155 13.50 12.62 18.24
N GLU A 156 14.59 13.35 17.98
CA GLU A 156 14.77 14.75 18.41
C GLU A 156 13.72 15.71 17.83
N ARG A 157 13.17 15.37 16.65
CA ARG A 157 12.08 16.12 16.00
C ARG A 157 10.71 15.62 16.40
N GLY A 158 10.64 14.58 17.22
CA GLY A 158 9.40 13.92 17.58
C GLY A 158 8.73 13.20 16.42
N ASP A 159 9.49 12.73 15.44
CA ASP A 159 8.95 11.96 14.32
C ASP A 159 8.41 10.62 14.83
N VAL A 160 7.26 10.21 14.32
CA VAL A 160 6.67 8.89 14.63
C VAL A 160 6.36 8.07 13.36
N GLY A 161 6.58 8.66 12.18
CA GLY A 161 6.29 8.03 10.90
C GLY A 161 4.85 8.22 10.42
N ASN A 162 4.55 7.63 9.27
CA ASN A 162 3.24 7.68 8.64
C ASN A 162 2.48 6.37 8.88
N PHE A 163 1.19 6.47 9.20
CA PHE A 163 0.34 5.30 9.39
C PHE A 163 -0.35 4.86 8.09
N LEU A 164 -0.65 3.58 8.02
CA LEU A 164 -1.56 3.00 7.05
C LEU A 164 -2.78 2.46 7.78
N ASN A 165 -3.99 2.73 7.26
CA ASN A 165 -5.21 2.15 7.81
C ASN A 165 -5.22 0.63 7.57
N LEU A 166 -5.37 -0.14 8.64
CA LEU A 166 -5.36 -1.59 8.57
C LEU A 166 -6.55 -2.17 7.79
N PRO A 167 -6.39 -3.34 7.20
CA PRO A 167 -7.48 -4.10 6.61
C PRO A 167 -8.43 -4.68 7.68
N TYR A 168 -9.52 -5.31 7.23
CA TYR A 168 -10.54 -5.94 8.09
C TYR A 168 -11.21 -5.01 9.11
N HIS A 169 -11.27 -3.71 8.83
CA HIS A 169 -12.12 -2.82 9.61
C HIS A 169 -13.61 -3.22 9.44
N ALA A 170 -14.26 -3.61 10.52
CA ALA A 170 -15.56 -4.28 10.55
C ALA A 170 -15.52 -5.71 9.95
N GLY A 171 -14.40 -6.40 10.09
CA GLY A 171 -14.21 -7.76 9.61
C GLY A 171 -14.39 -7.87 8.10
N THR A 172 -15.04 -8.95 7.65
CA THR A 172 -15.35 -9.20 6.23
C THR A 172 -16.48 -8.34 5.68
N LYS A 173 -17.21 -7.61 6.54
CA LYS A 173 -18.24 -6.64 6.12
C LYS A 173 -17.61 -5.31 5.64
N GLY A 174 -16.35 -5.08 5.96
CA GLY A 174 -15.60 -3.91 5.54
C GLY A 174 -15.23 -3.94 4.05
N LEU A 175 -14.71 -2.82 3.56
CA LEU A 175 -14.27 -2.68 2.16
C LEU A 175 -12.79 -3.05 1.95
N ARG A 176 -12.05 -3.30 3.04
CA ARG A 176 -10.63 -3.66 3.02
C ARG A 176 -10.46 -5.09 3.52
N TYR A 177 -10.12 -5.98 2.64
CA TYR A 177 -9.93 -7.41 2.91
C TYR A 177 -8.86 -7.99 2.00
N ALA A 178 -8.22 -9.08 2.43
CA ALA A 178 -7.30 -9.81 1.55
C ALA A 178 -8.07 -10.42 0.38
N LEU A 179 -7.43 -10.50 -0.76
CA LEU A 179 -7.97 -11.14 -1.96
C LEU A 179 -7.50 -12.59 -2.02
N ASP A 180 -8.41 -13.51 -2.30
CA ASP A 180 -8.08 -14.87 -2.65
C ASP A 180 -7.49 -14.99 -4.07
N GLU A 181 -7.11 -16.18 -4.49
CA GLU A 181 -6.52 -16.45 -5.81
C GLU A 181 -7.42 -16.03 -6.99
N ASN A 182 -8.72 -15.96 -6.78
CA ASN A 182 -9.72 -15.58 -7.78
C ASN A 182 -10.09 -14.09 -7.74
N GLY A 183 -9.49 -13.33 -6.81
CA GLY A 183 -9.82 -11.93 -6.58
C GLY A 183 -11.07 -11.71 -5.72
N GLY A 184 -11.57 -12.77 -5.07
CA GLY A 184 -12.66 -12.70 -4.10
C GLY A 184 -12.19 -12.26 -2.72
N ALA A 185 -13.15 -11.92 -1.84
CA ALA A 185 -12.84 -11.54 -0.46
C ALA A 185 -12.44 -12.76 0.37
N ALA A 186 -11.23 -12.77 0.89
CA ALA A 186 -10.75 -13.78 1.82
C ALA A 186 -11.24 -13.50 3.24
N SER A 187 -11.60 -14.55 3.98
CA SER A 187 -11.87 -14.45 5.41
C SER A 187 -10.60 -14.11 6.20
N LEU A 188 -10.76 -13.74 7.46
CA LEU A 188 -9.63 -13.49 8.34
C LEU A 188 -8.79 -14.76 8.57
N GLU A 189 -9.43 -15.92 8.66
CA GLU A 189 -8.77 -17.22 8.78
C GLU A 189 -7.99 -17.56 7.51
N SER A 190 -8.58 -17.31 6.33
CA SER A 190 -7.88 -17.49 5.05
C SER A 190 -6.67 -16.57 4.94
N PHE A 191 -6.79 -15.32 5.39
CA PHE A 191 -5.65 -14.41 5.47
C PHE A 191 -4.54 -14.94 6.38
N TYR A 192 -4.86 -15.50 7.53
CA TYR A 192 -3.84 -16.10 8.41
C TYR A 192 -3.11 -17.26 7.73
N SER A 193 -3.82 -18.08 6.97
CA SER A 193 -3.20 -19.16 6.20
C SER A 193 -2.28 -18.62 5.08
N MET A 194 -2.70 -17.55 4.43
CA MET A 194 -1.83 -16.85 3.46
C MET A 194 -0.59 -16.28 4.14
N TYR A 195 -0.76 -15.62 5.29
CA TYR A 195 0.38 -15.09 6.06
C TYR A 195 1.39 -16.17 6.40
N ASP A 196 0.94 -17.34 6.89
CA ASP A 196 1.85 -18.46 7.21
C ASP A 196 2.61 -18.97 5.99
N THR A 197 2.03 -18.81 4.80
CA THR A 197 2.66 -19.24 3.54
C THR A 197 3.65 -18.21 3.00
N PHE A 198 3.34 -16.91 3.17
CA PHE A 198 4.06 -15.83 2.50
C PHE A 198 4.96 -15.01 3.43
N VAL A 199 4.90 -15.20 4.75
CA VAL A 199 5.82 -14.52 5.68
C VAL A 199 7.26 -14.93 5.41
N GLN A 200 8.18 -13.98 5.41
CA GLN A 200 9.58 -14.15 5.03
C GLN A 200 10.52 -13.85 6.19
N THR A 201 11.69 -14.49 6.22
CA THR A 201 12.79 -14.04 7.07
C THR A 201 13.49 -12.82 6.46
N GLU A 202 14.31 -12.14 7.22
CA GLU A 202 15.12 -11.02 6.73
C GLU A 202 16.03 -11.45 5.57
N GLU A 203 16.67 -12.59 5.69
CA GLU A 203 17.55 -13.16 4.67
C GLU A 203 16.79 -13.52 3.38
N GLN A 204 15.57 -14.03 3.53
CA GLN A 204 14.71 -14.30 2.37
C GLN A 204 14.34 -13.00 1.67
N ILE A 205 13.92 -11.96 2.41
CA ILE A 205 13.59 -10.65 1.84
C ILE A 205 14.81 -10.07 1.13
N ASP A 206 15.98 -10.07 1.75
CA ASP A 206 17.20 -9.54 1.16
C ASP A 206 17.60 -10.30 -0.12
N SER A 207 17.40 -11.60 -0.14
CA SER A 207 17.73 -12.47 -1.29
C SER A 207 16.77 -12.39 -2.46
N ILE A 208 15.61 -11.72 -2.33
CA ILE A 208 14.64 -11.59 -3.42
C ILE A 208 15.31 -10.90 -4.62
N GLN A 209 15.45 -11.64 -5.71
CA GLN A 209 15.97 -11.12 -6.96
C GLN A 209 14.85 -10.51 -7.78
N ILE A 210 14.90 -9.21 -7.99
CA ILE A 210 13.91 -8.49 -8.78
C ILE A 210 14.58 -8.10 -10.10
N LYS A 211 14.11 -8.71 -11.18
CA LYS A 211 14.57 -8.31 -12.51
C LYS A 211 13.98 -6.93 -12.80
N GLU A 212 14.85 -5.96 -13.02
CA GLU A 212 14.39 -4.68 -13.54
C GLU A 212 13.59 -4.93 -14.84
N PRO A 213 12.42 -4.29 -14.99
CA PRO A 213 11.74 -4.33 -16.26
C PRO A 213 12.70 -3.80 -17.33
N PRO A 214 12.66 -4.32 -18.56
CA PRO A 214 13.50 -3.80 -19.63
C PRO A 214 13.30 -2.28 -19.67
N LYS A 215 14.40 -1.54 -19.62
CA LYS A 215 14.34 -0.08 -19.70
C LYS A 215 13.50 0.27 -20.91
N LYS A 216 12.47 1.09 -20.70
CA LYS A 216 11.64 1.58 -21.81
C LYS A 216 12.59 2.16 -22.85
N GLN A 217 12.41 1.75 -24.09
CA GLN A 217 13.26 2.28 -25.17
C GLN A 217 13.01 3.78 -25.27
N GLU A 218 14.02 4.58 -24.92
CA GLU A 218 13.95 6.02 -25.13
C GLU A 218 14.08 6.28 -26.64
N TYR A 219 12.96 6.54 -27.28
CA TYR A 219 12.94 6.90 -28.71
C TYR A 219 13.56 8.28 -28.95
N PHE A 220 13.50 9.15 -27.95
CA PHE A 220 14.00 10.53 -27.98
C PHE A 220 14.85 10.80 -26.73
N PRO A 221 16.15 10.36 -26.70
CA PRO A 221 17.00 10.50 -25.51
C PRO A 221 17.18 11.96 -25.06
N ASP A 222 17.21 12.89 -26.01
CA ASP A 222 17.36 14.33 -25.75
C ASP A 222 16.01 15.09 -25.76
N GLY A 223 14.91 14.35 -25.89
CA GLY A 223 13.58 14.92 -25.94
C GLY A 223 12.90 15.02 -24.57
N PRO A 224 11.89 15.88 -24.41
CA PRO A 224 11.15 15.94 -23.17
C PRO A 224 10.43 14.59 -22.89
N PRO A 225 10.27 14.22 -21.60
CA PRO A 225 9.69 12.92 -21.20
C PRO A 225 8.32 12.62 -21.83
N CYS A 226 7.52 13.64 -22.13
CA CYS A 226 6.23 13.50 -22.80
C CYS A 226 6.32 12.92 -24.22
N LEU A 227 7.42 13.13 -24.95
CA LEU A 227 7.62 12.55 -26.27
C LEU A 227 7.90 11.05 -26.19
N ASN A 228 8.68 10.60 -25.24
CA ASN A 228 8.93 9.18 -25.01
C ASN A 228 7.64 8.47 -24.61
N ARG A 229 6.82 9.09 -23.76
CA ARG A 229 5.52 8.56 -23.39
C ARG A 229 4.56 8.44 -24.59
N LEU A 230 4.52 9.46 -25.46
CA LEU A 230 3.70 9.43 -26.68
C LEU A 230 4.20 8.39 -27.69
N ALA A 231 5.49 8.12 -27.75
CA ALA A 231 6.05 7.06 -28.59
C ALA A 231 5.66 5.66 -28.10
N ASP A 232 5.60 5.46 -26.77
CA ASP A 232 5.19 4.19 -26.15
C ASP A 232 3.67 3.94 -26.24
N GLU A 233 2.87 4.95 -25.87
CA GLU A 233 1.41 4.84 -25.73
C GLU A 233 0.64 5.12 -27.04
N GLY A 234 1.32 5.74 -27.99
CA GLY A 234 0.69 6.25 -29.22
C GLY A 234 -0.09 7.56 -28.99
N PHE A 235 -0.64 8.11 -30.05
CA PHE A 235 -1.45 9.32 -29.97
C PHE A 235 -2.91 8.96 -29.73
N GLY A 236 -3.50 9.57 -28.70
CA GLY A 236 -4.95 9.47 -28.48
C GLY A 236 -5.75 9.95 -29.70
N GLU A 237 -6.94 9.42 -29.85
CA GLU A 237 -7.85 9.78 -30.96
C GLU A 237 -8.06 11.31 -31.02
N GLY A 238 -7.82 11.93 -32.17
CA GLY A 238 -7.89 13.38 -32.36
C GLY A 238 -6.62 14.19 -32.00
N SER A 239 -5.59 13.59 -31.42
CA SER A 239 -4.35 14.30 -30.99
C SER A 239 -3.14 14.11 -31.92
N ARG A 240 -3.29 13.35 -33.03
CA ARG A 240 -2.18 13.03 -33.96
C ARG A 240 -1.43 14.25 -34.49
N ASN A 241 -2.15 15.31 -34.87
CA ASN A 241 -1.55 16.51 -35.42
C ASN A 241 -0.73 17.28 -34.39
N ASN A 242 -1.21 17.35 -33.14
CA ASN A 242 -0.48 17.99 -32.04
C ASN A 242 0.78 17.20 -31.66
N GLY A 243 0.71 15.86 -31.71
CA GLY A 243 1.86 15.00 -31.45
C GLY A 243 2.94 15.11 -32.52
N LEU A 244 2.55 15.15 -33.81
CA LEU A 244 3.47 15.39 -34.91
C LEU A 244 4.13 16.78 -34.82
N PHE A 245 3.38 17.80 -34.43
CA PHE A 245 3.91 19.14 -34.23
C PHE A 245 4.95 19.19 -33.11
N LEU A 246 4.68 18.54 -31.98
CA LEU A 246 5.63 18.45 -30.87
C LEU A 246 6.90 17.67 -31.26
N SER A 247 6.82 16.62 -32.05
CA SER A 247 7.97 15.89 -32.55
C SER A 247 8.81 16.71 -33.52
N LEU A 248 8.19 17.54 -34.37
CA LEU A 248 8.89 18.40 -35.32
C LEU A 248 9.62 19.58 -34.68
N ILE A 249 9.11 20.12 -33.58
CA ILE A 249 9.79 21.21 -32.83
C ILE A 249 11.09 20.72 -32.17
N HIS A 250 11.20 19.43 -31.85
CA HIS A 250 12.34 18.86 -31.14
C HIS A 250 13.37 18.18 -32.06
N ILE A 251 13.08 18.08 -33.33
CA ILE A 251 14.01 17.62 -34.36
C ILE A 251 14.75 18.80 -34.98
#